data_19e8f47fef57c7e6d02ac710d59d123e
#
_entry.id   19e8f47fef57c7e6d02ac710d59d123e
#
_cell.length_a   1.000
_cell.length_b   1.000
_cell.length_c   1.000
_cell.angle_alpha   90.00
_cell.angle_beta   90.00
_cell.angle_gamma   90.00
#
_symmetry.space_group_name_H-M   'P 1'
#
loop_
_entity.id
_entity.type
_entity.pdbx_description
1 polymer ?
#
loop_
_entity_poly.entity_id
_entity_poly.type
_entity_poly.pdbx_seq_one_letter_code
_entity_poly.pdbx_strand_id
1 'polypeptide(L)'
;MSEAGQYSPLRRGPIEVLTGRWTLDYSPLFAAVDIASRVFSPYDVPGGNNPLRQILADSVDFKRLVSAPIKLFVTATNVRTGRGRVFRNRELTPDVLLASACLPTIFQAVEIDGEPYWDGGYAGNPTMAPLIRECSASDTILVQINPIVRNETPRSAREIQNRLNEIAFNATLIKELRAGALLRKAVDPGTREGAVWAKMRIHRIASDIMLELGASSKLIAEWKFLCMLRDEGRLAATEFLRTHGAALGKRSTLDLDEYLEGI
;
A
#
# COMPACT_ATOMS: atom_id res chain seq x y z
N MET A 1 21.50 10.84 7.34
CA MET A 1 20.68 11.53 6.29
C MET A 1 20.52 10.54 5.17
N SER A 2 19.30 10.23 4.73
CA SER A 2 19.18 9.39 3.55
C SER A 2 19.58 10.21 2.33
N GLU A 3 20.56 9.77 1.61
CA GLU A 3 21.02 10.39 0.35
C GLU A 3 19.88 10.39 -0.70
N ALA A 4 18.92 9.46 -0.61
CA ALA A 4 17.81 9.35 -1.54
C ALA A 4 16.95 10.64 -1.66
N GLY A 5 16.76 11.38 -0.56
CA GLY A 5 16.01 12.65 -0.60
C GLY A 5 16.73 13.79 -1.32
N GLN A 6 18.06 13.69 -1.52
CA GLN A 6 18.83 14.72 -2.22
C GLN A 6 18.69 14.60 -3.75
N TYR A 7 18.34 13.42 -4.25
CA TYR A 7 18.23 13.12 -5.68
C TYR A 7 16.82 13.22 -6.24
N SER A 8 15.78 13.38 -5.40
CA SER A 8 14.44 13.59 -5.92
C SER A 8 14.33 14.99 -6.55
N PRO A 9 13.96 15.10 -7.84
CA PRO A 9 13.71 16.39 -8.47
C PRO A 9 12.41 17.03 -7.94
N LEU A 10 11.51 16.22 -7.35
CA LEU A 10 10.23 16.67 -6.83
C LEU A 10 10.40 17.17 -5.39
N ARG A 11 10.31 18.48 -5.22
CA ARG A 11 10.41 19.17 -3.93
C ARG A 11 9.23 20.12 -3.77
N ARG A 12 8.90 20.37 -2.51
CA ARG A 12 7.90 21.39 -2.18
C ARG A 12 8.37 22.76 -2.68
N GLY A 13 7.43 23.52 -3.25
CA GLY A 13 7.66 24.88 -3.65
C GLY A 13 7.65 25.86 -2.44
N PRO A 14 7.98 27.15 -2.67
CA PRO A 14 8.00 28.15 -1.60
C PRO A 14 6.67 28.28 -0.83
N ILE A 15 5.55 28.12 -1.51
CA ILE A 15 4.20 28.24 -0.90
C ILE A 15 3.96 27.11 0.07
N GLU A 16 4.27 25.85 -0.31
CA GLU A 16 4.10 24.68 0.56
C GLU A 16 5.03 24.75 1.77
N VAL A 17 6.26 25.21 1.56
CA VAL A 17 7.22 25.39 2.65
C VAL A 17 6.76 26.48 3.62
N LEU A 18 6.29 27.61 3.11
CA LEU A 18 5.82 28.73 3.92
C LEU A 18 4.55 28.37 4.71
N THR A 19 3.62 27.65 4.09
CA THR A 19 2.37 27.22 4.74
C THR A 19 2.52 25.96 5.59
N GLY A 20 3.70 25.33 5.61
CA GLY A 20 3.97 24.09 6.33
C GLY A 20 3.26 22.85 5.79
N ARG A 21 2.65 22.94 4.60
CA ARG A 21 1.90 21.84 4.00
C ARG A 21 2.81 20.80 3.38
N TRP A 22 2.46 19.53 3.54
CA TRP A 22 3.13 18.41 2.92
C TRP A 22 2.39 17.99 1.65
N THR A 23 2.56 18.77 0.60
CA THR A 23 1.99 18.54 -0.73
C THR A 23 2.94 19.06 -1.81
N LEU A 24 2.79 18.59 -3.03
CA LEU A 24 3.48 19.14 -4.22
C LEU A 24 2.50 19.90 -5.14
N ASP A 25 1.29 20.11 -4.68
CA ASP A 25 0.17 20.59 -5.49
C ASP A 25 0.39 21.99 -6.09
N TYR A 26 1.21 22.81 -5.45
CA TYR A 26 1.55 24.15 -5.94
C TYR A 26 2.97 24.21 -6.56
N SER A 27 3.64 23.06 -6.68
CA SER A 27 4.96 22.98 -7.32
C SER A 27 4.81 23.04 -8.85
N PRO A 28 5.41 24.04 -9.54
CA PRO A 28 5.35 24.13 -11.00
C PRO A 28 5.96 22.90 -11.69
N LEU A 29 7.02 22.34 -11.12
CA LEU A 29 7.65 21.15 -11.65
C LEU A 29 6.73 19.93 -11.53
N PHE A 30 6.06 19.77 -10.40
CA PHE A 30 5.08 18.70 -10.24
C PHE A 30 3.91 18.85 -11.22
N ALA A 31 3.40 20.06 -11.41
CA ALA A 31 2.35 20.34 -12.39
C ALA A 31 2.80 19.97 -13.83
N ALA A 32 4.05 20.32 -14.19
CA ALA A 32 4.60 19.95 -15.49
C ALA A 32 4.73 18.42 -15.66
N VAL A 33 5.20 17.71 -14.62
CA VAL A 33 5.30 16.23 -14.63
C VAL A 33 3.92 15.59 -14.68
N ASP A 34 2.93 16.11 -13.94
CA ASP A 34 1.55 15.59 -13.98
C ASP A 34 0.92 15.75 -15.36
N ILE A 35 1.10 16.91 -16.01
CA ILE A 35 0.64 17.13 -17.38
C ILE A 35 1.39 16.21 -18.36
N ALA A 36 2.70 16.11 -18.24
CA ALA A 36 3.49 15.26 -19.12
C ALA A 36 3.08 13.77 -19.00
N SER A 37 2.80 13.28 -17.79
CA SER A 37 2.37 11.90 -17.56
C SER A 37 0.99 11.55 -18.16
N ARG A 38 0.20 12.57 -18.51
CA ARG A 38 -1.11 12.41 -19.20
C ARG A 38 -0.98 12.43 -20.72
N VAL A 39 0.11 12.99 -21.24
CA VAL A 39 0.35 13.17 -22.68
C VAL A 39 1.33 12.15 -23.21
N PHE A 40 2.37 11.85 -22.45
CA PHE A 40 3.44 10.92 -22.82
C PHE A 40 3.32 9.61 -22.07
N SER A 41 3.55 8.52 -22.77
CA SER A 41 3.67 7.20 -22.19
C SER A 41 5.06 7.01 -21.54
N PRO A 42 5.19 6.25 -20.45
CA PRO A 42 6.50 5.85 -19.95
C PRO A 42 7.34 5.10 -20.98
N TYR A 43 6.72 4.56 -22.03
CA TYR A 43 7.40 3.87 -23.12
C TYR A 43 7.98 4.83 -24.17
N ASP A 44 7.56 6.09 -24.17
CA ASP A 44 8.10 7.12 -25.07
C ASP A 44 9.41 7.72 -24.55
N VAL A 45 9.77 7.45 -23.30
CA VAL A 45 11.00 7.95 -22.65
C VAL A 45 12.10 6.88 -22.78
N PRO A 46 13.19 7.16 -23.52
CA PRO A 46 14.32 6.22 -23.63
C PRO A 46 15.04 6.05 -22.29
N GLY A 47 15.41 4.82 -21.94
CA GLY A 47 16.34 4.55 -20.87
C GLY A 47 15.74 4.32 -19.48
N GLY A 48 14.59 3.68 -19.40
CA GLY A 48 13.83 3.39 -18.19
C GLY A 48 14.48 2.52 -17.12
N ASN A 49 15.75 2.73 -16.78
CA ASN A 49 16.33 2.08 -15.60
C ASN A 49 15.77 2.74 -14.34
N ASN A 50 14.90 2.03 -13.62
CA ASN A 50 14.39 2.48 -12.34
C ASN A 50 15.54 2.41 -11.29
N PRO A 51 16.01 3.55 -10.74
CA PRO A 51 17.13 3.57 -9.79
C PRO A 51 16.83 2.78 -8.50
N LEU A 52 15.56 2.55 -8.19
CA LEU A 52 15.14 1.73 -7.06
C LEU A 52 15.65 0.27 -7.20
N ARG A 53 15.83 -0.23 -8.44
CA ARG A 53 16.34 -1.58 -8.66
C ARG A 53 17.71 -1.80 -8.01
N GLN A 54 18.63 -0.87 -8.26
CA GLN A 54 19.98 -0.95 -7.69
C GLN A 54 19.93 -0.80 -6.16
N ILE A 55 19.16 0.16 -5.65
CA ILE A 55 18.99 0.37 -4.22
C ILE A 55 18.48 -0.90 -3.53
N LEU A 56 17.49 -1.59 -4.13
CA LEU A 56 16.97 -2.85 -3.60
C LEU A 56 18.01 -3.96 -3.63
N ALA A 57 18.74 -4.08 -4.75
CA ALA A 57 19.79 -5.09 -4.90
C ALA A 57 20.93 -4.92 -3.87
N ASP A 58 21.28 -3.67 -3.56
CA ASP A 58 22.34 -3.35 -2.62
C ASP A 58 21.91 -3.43 -1.15
N SER A 59 20.60 -3.17 -0.88
CA SER A 59 20.07 -3.06 0.49
C SER A 59 19.45 -4.35 1.02
N VAL A 60 19.05 -5.27 0.15
CA VAL A 60 18.31 -6.48 0.52
C VAL A 60 19.08 -7.73 0.12
N ASP A 61 19.38 -8.57 1.08
CA ASP A 61 19.91 -9.92 0.82
C ASP A 61 18.78 -10.89 0.44
N PHE A 62 18.47 -10.94 -0.84
CA PHE A 62 17.40 -11.79 -1.39
C PHE A 62 17.67 -13.29 -1.15
N LYS A 63 18.95 -13.71 -1.09
CA LYS A 63 19.30 -15.11 -0.80
C LYS A 63 18.91 -15.49 0.62
N ARG A 64 19.11 -14.58 1.57
CA ARG A 64 18.71 -14.77 2.96
C ARG A 64 17.19 -14.80 3.13
N LEU A 65 16.43 -14.09 2.30
CA LEU A 65 14.96 -14.10 2.34
C LEU A 65 14.38 -15.48 2.07
N VAL A 66 15.02 -16.29 1.21
CA VAL A 66 14.56 -17.65 0.87
C VAL A 66 14.42 -18.53 2.10
N SER A 67 15.33 -18.39 3.07
CA SER A 67 15.39 -19.19 4.31
C SER A 67 14.90 -18.43 5.54
N ALA A 68 14.34 -17.22 5.36
CA ALA A 68 13.86 -16.43 6.48
C ALA A 68 12.68 -17.10 7.20
N PRO A 69 12.63 -17.07 8.54
CA PRO A 69 11.54 -17.66 9.31
C PRO A 69 10.23 -16.86 9.14
N ILE A 70 10.34 -15.60 8.76
CA ILE A 70 9.19 -14.73 8.48
C ILE A 70 8.71 -14.97 7.06
N LYS A 71 7.43 -15.27 6.90
CA LYS A 71 6.79 -15.40 5.58
C LYS A 71 6.49 -14.01 5.02
N LEU A 72 6.92 -13.77 3.81
CA LEU A 72 6.67 -12.55 3.07
C LEU A 72 5.74 -12.86 1.89
N PHE A 73 4.77 -12.00 1.68
CA PHE A 73 3.84 -12.05 0.56
C PHE A 73 3.85 -10.69 -0.11
N VAL A 74 4.21 -10.66 -1.38
CA VAL A 74 4.23 -9.45 -2.20
C VAL A 74 3.30 -9.66 -3.38
N THR A 75 2.36 -8.74 -3.57
CA THR A 75 1.40 -8.82 -4.68
C THR A 75 1.82 -7.87 -5.79
N ALA A 76 1.77 -8.33 -7.04
CA ALA A 76 1.82 -7.50 -8.23
C ALA A 76 0.64 -7.85 -9.15
N THR A 77 0.16 -6.87 -9.93
CA THR A 77 -0.97 -7.04 -10.83
C THR A 77 -0.49 -7.39 -12.22
N ASN A 78 -0.87 -8.56 -12.72
CA ASN A 78 -0.59 -8.95 -14.10
C ASN A 78 -1.37 -8.03 -15.05
N VAL A 79 -0.66 -7.34 -15.96
CA VAL A 79 -1.25 -6.31 -16.82
C VAL A 79 -2.24 -6.90 -17.81
N ARG A 80 -1.96 -8.11 -18.34
CA ARG A 80 -2.79 -8.76 -19.36
C ARG A 80 -4.11 -9.29 -18.83
N THR A 81 -4.09 -9.77 -17.57
CA THR A 81 -5.25 -10.45 -16.97
C THR A 81 -5.98 -9.64 -15.91
N GLY A 82 -5.36 -8.57 -15.38
CA GLY A 82 -5.85 -7.81 -14.24
C GLY A 82 -5.81 -8.57 -12.91
N ARG A 83 -5.24 -9.77 -12.88
CA ARG A 83 -5.20 -10.61 -11.68
C ARG A 83 -3.96 -10.32 -10.84
N GLY A 84 -4.11 -10.36 -9.52
CA GLY A 84 -2.99 -10.33 -8.58
C GLY A 84 -2.21 -11.66 -8.59
N ARG A 85 -0.90 -11.58 -8.73
CA ARG A 85 0.03 -12.69 -8.42
C ARG A 85 0.69 -12.40 -7.09
N VAL A 86 0.62 -13.38 -6.17
CA VAL A 86 1.27 -13.29 -4.86
C VAL A 86 2.58 -14.05 -4.91
N PHE A 87 3.67 -13.32 -4.73
CA PHE A 87 5.03 -13.85 -4.67
C PHE A 87 5.40 -14.13 -3.21
N ARG A 88 6.06 -15.24 -2.95
CA ARG A 88 6.50 -15.70 -1.64
C ARG A 88 8.03 -15.62 -1.53
N ASN A 89 8.57 -15.80 -0.32
CA ASN A 89 10.00 -15.66 -0.01
C ASN A 89 10.95 -16.15 -1.11
N ARG A 90 10.68 -17.34 -1.68
CA ARG A 90 11.55 -17.97 -2.70
C ARG A 90 11.47 -17.31 -4.07
N GLU A 91 10.41 -16.55 -4.32
CA GLU A 91 10.14 -15.88 -5.58
C GLU A 91 10.56 -14.40 -5.54
N LEU A 92 10.91 -13.88 -4.34
CA LEU A 92 11.24 -12.46 -4.18
C LEU A 92 12.57 -12.12 -4.83
N THR A 93 12.52 -11.15 -5.71
CA THR A 93 13.66 -10.55 -6.42
C THR A 93 13.49 -9.03 -6.41
N PRO A 94 14.53 -8.25 -6.76
CA PRO A 94 14.37 -6.81 -6.98
C PRO A 94 13.22 -6.50 -7.93
N ASP A 95 13.05 -7.27 -9.00
CA ASP A 95 11.99 -7.07 -10.00
C ASP A 95 10.60 -7.29 -9.43
N VAL A 96 10.41 -8.25 -8.53
CA VAL A 96 9.12 -8.47 -7.85
C VAL A 96 8.76 -7.27 -6.98
N LEU A 97 9.72 -6.71 -6.25
CA LEU A 97 9.48 -5.51 -5.44
C LEU A 97 9.21 -4.28 -6.32
N LEU A 98 9.94 -4.13 -7.42
CA LEU A 98 9.67 -3.08 -8.41
C LEU A 98 8.29 -3.21 -9.03
N ALA A 99 7.90 -4.42 -9.41
CA ALA A 99 6.58 -4.70 -9.97
C ALA A 99 5.47 -4.32 -9.01
N SER A 100 5.61 -4.68 -7.72
CA SER A 100 4.62 -4.39 -6.68
C SER A 100 4.44 -2.91 -6.38
N ALA A 101 5.39 -2.05 -6.81
CA ALA A 101 5.38 -0.60 -6.66
C ALA A 101 5.37 0.14 -8.00
N CYS A 102 5.11 -0.55 -9.10
CA CYS A 102 5.16 0.00 -10.45
C CYS A 102 3.87 0.76 -10.79
N LEU A 103 3.90 2.08 -10.66
CA LEU A 103 2.81 2.95 -11.07
C LEU A 103 2.79 3.09 -12.60
N PRO A 104 1.71 2.68 -13.30
CA PRO A 104 1.67 2.57 -14.76
C PRO A 104 1.80 3.89 -15.50
N THR A 105 1.50 5.02 -14.85
CA THR A 105 1.61 6.35 -15.43
C THR A 105 3.03 6.93 -15.34
N ILE A 106 3.92 6.29 -14.57
CA ILE A 106 5.29 6.79 -14.31
C ILE A 106 6.34 5.83 -14.83
N PHE A 107 6.10 4.52 -14.73
CA PHE A 107 7.06 3.48 -15.06
C PHE A 107 6.50 2.49 -16.08
N GLN A 108 7.37 1.97 -16.92
CA GLN A 108 7.07 0.82 -17.77
C GLN A 108 6.75 -0.39 -16.89
N ALA A 109 5.88 -1.29 -17.39
CA ALA A 109 5.59 -2.54 -16.69
C ALA A 109 6.87 -3.35 -16.45
N VAL A 110 6.96 -3.96 -15.29
CA VAL A 110 8.09 -4.84 -14.96
C VAL A 110 7.77 -6.24 -15.47
N GLU A 111 8.67 -6.79 -16.29
CA GLU A 111 8.52 -8.14 -16.83
C GLU A 111 9.09 -9.18 -15.85
N ILE A 112 8.28 -10.20 -15.53
CA ILE A 112 8.65 -11.34 -14.70
C ILE A 112 8.13 -12.60 -15.37
N ASP A 113 9.01 -13.53 -15.69
CA ASP A 113 8.69 -14.80 -16.38
C ASP A 113 7.92 -14.58 -17.72
N GLY A 114 8.24 -13.50 -18.45
CA GLY A 114 7.59 -13.17 -19.74
C GLY A 114 6.20 -12.54 -19.60
N GLU A 115 5.78 -12.19 -18.38
CA GLU A 115 4.53 -11.51 -18.08
C GLU A 115 4.76 -10.11 -17.54
N PRO A 116 4.01 -9.07 -18.01
CA PRO A 116 4.13 -7.70 -17.51
C PRO A 116 3.33 -7.50 -16.24
N TYR A 117 3.91 -6.77 -15.27
CA TYR A 117 3.28 -6.48 -13.99
C TYR A 117 3.30 -4.99 -13.65
N TRP A 118 2.22 -4.55 -13.00
CA TRP A 118 2.05 -3.26 -12.34
C TRP A 118 1.87 -3.41 -10.84
N ASP A 119 1.75 -2.27 -10.14
CA ASP A 119 1.51 -2.17 -8.70
C ASP A 119 0.44 -3.15 -8.23
N GLY A 120 0.76 -3.86 -7.15
CA GLY A 120 -0.13 -4.84 -6.55
C GLY A 120 -1.42 -4.26 -6.00
N GLY A 121 -1.42 -2.97 -5.65
CA GLY A 121 -2.57 -2.27 -5.11
C GLY A 121 -3.81 -2.24 -6.02
N TYR A 122 -3.61 -2.46 -7.33
CA TYR A 122 -4.74 -2.56 -8.27
C TYR A 122 -5.50 -3.89 -8.13
N ALA A 123 -4.85 -4.97 -7.70
CA ALA A 123 -5.48 -6.29 -7.56
C ALA A 123 -5.73 -6.68 -6.10
N GLY A 124 -4.90 -6.21 -5.15
CA GLY A 124 -5.04 -6.51 -3.73
C GLY A 124 -4.21 -5.57 -2.86
N ASN A 125 -4.85 -4.84 -1.95
CA ASN A 125 -4.19 -3.85 -1.09
C ASN A 125 -4.73 -3.89 0.36
N PRO A 126 -4.31 -4.87 1.16
CA PRO A 126 -3.48 -6.04 0.85
C PRO A 126 -4.28 -7.22 0.29
N THR A 127 -3.57 -8.26 -0.19
CA THR A 127 -4.13 -9.58 -0.42
C THR A 127 -4.06 -10.37 0.89
N MET A 128 -5.19 -10.58 1.56
CA MET A 128 -5.23 -11.15 2.92
C MET A 128 -5.26 -12.67 2.95
N ALA A 129 -5.87 -13.31 1.96
CA ALA A 129 -6.08 -14.75 1.95
C ALA A 129 -4.80 -15.59 2.15
N PRO A 130 -3.63 -15.29 1.53
CA PRO A 130 -2.40 -16.03 1.79
C PRO A 130 -1.89 -15.88 3.23
N LEU A 131 -2.02 -14.69 3.83
CA LEU A 131 -1.65 -14.45 5.23
C LEU A 131 -2.47 -15.33 6.17
N ILE A 132 -3.79 -15.36 5.97
CA ILE A 132 -4.73 -16.09 6.81
C ILE A 132 -4.53 -17.61 6.67
N ARG A 133 -4.30 -18.10 5.44
CA ARG A 133 -4.22 -19.55 5.16
C ARG A 133 -2.86 -20.16 5.38
N GLU A 134 -1.78 -19.39 5.22
CA GLU A 134 -0.42 -19.91 5.21
C GLU A 134 0.37 -19.55 6.48
N CYS A 135 -0.08 -18.58 7.29
CA CYS A 135 0.57 -18.23 8.54
C CYS A 135 -0.06 -18.99 9.72
N SER A 136 0.76 -19.22 10.76
CA SER A 136 0.29 -19.82 12.02
C SER A 136 -0.40 -18.82 12.94
N ALA A 137 -0.14 -17.52 12.74
CA ALA A 137 -0.77 -16.44 13.51
C ALA A 137 -2.25 -16.31 13.13
N SER A 138 -3.11 -16.19 14.13
CA SER A 138 -4.54 -15.92 13.93
C SER A 138 -4.85 -14.42 13.95
N ASP A 139 -3.93 -13.60 14.44
CA ASP A 139 -4.08 -12.15 14.45
C ASP A 139 -3.44 -11.53 13.21
N THR A 140 -4.18 -10.68 12.52
CA THR A 140 -3.71 -9.88 11.40
C THR A 140 -3.82 -8.41 11.77
N ILE A 141 -2.72 -7.68 11.74
CA ILE A 141 -2.70 -6.23 11.96
C ILE A 141 -2.60 -5.55 10.60
N LEU A 142 -3.64 -4.81 10.25
CA LEU A 142 -3.68 -3.96 9.06
C LEU A 142 -3.12 -2.58 9.40
N VAL A 143 -2.01 -2.19 8.78
CA VAL A 143 -1.49 -0.82 8.83
C VAL A 143 -2.05 -0.06 7.64
N GLN A 144 -3.00 0.83 7.91
CA GLN A 144 -3.76 1.54 6.88
C GLN A 144 -3.21 2.95 6.68
N ILE A 145 -2.78 3.24 5.46
CA ILE A 145 -2.24 4.55 5.07
C ILE A 145 -3.17 5.34 4.14
N ASN A 146 -4.15 4.69 3.50
CA ASN A 146 -5.14 5.38 2.67
C ASN A 146 -6.46 5.48 3.44
N PRO A 147 -7.00 6.70 3.68
CA PRO A 147 -8.29 6.88 4.34
C PRO A 147 -9.42 6.24 3.51
N ILE A 148 -10.30 5.49 4.17
CA ILE A 148 -11.52 4.94 3.52
C ILE A 148 -12.58 6.03 3.46
N VAL A 149 -12.77 6.76 4.56
CA VAL A 149 -13.80 7.77 4.72
C VAL A 149 -13.21 9.17 4.56
N ARG A 150 -13.91 10.04 3.85
CA ARG A 150 -13.67 11.49 3.78
C ARG A 150 -14.97 12.19 4.13
N ASN A 151 -14.90 13.20 5.01
CA ASN A 151 -16.08 13.93 5.46
C ASN A 151 -16.62 14.89 4.39
N GLU A 152 -15.75 15.37 3.50
CA GLU A 152 -16.10 16.37 2.49
C GLU A 152 -16.15 15.76 1.08
N THR A 153 -17.07 16.26 0.28
CA THR A 153 -17.15 15.94 -1.14
C THR A 153 -16.12 16.75 -1.91
N PRO A 154 -15.23 16.12 -2.71
CA PRO A 154 -14.23 16.81 -3.50
C PRO A 154 -14.89 17.69 -4.56
N ARG A 155 -14.39 18.91 -4.75
CA ARG A 155 -14.96 19.89 -5.68
C ARG A 155 -13.99 20.34 -6.77
N SER A 156 -12.70 20.33 -6.51
CA SER A 156 -11.70 20.61 -7.53
C SER A 156 -11.34 19.34 -8.32
N ALA A 157 -10.89 19.52 -9.57
CA ALA A 157 -10.47 18.41 -10.43
C ALA A 157 -9.39 17.54 -9.75
N ARG A 158 -8.48 18.16 -9.02
CA ARG A 158 -7.40 17.46 -8.28
C ARG A 158 -7.94 16.67 -7.10
N GLU A 159 -8.82 17.26 -6.29
CA GLU A 159 -9.45 16.55 -5.17
C GLU A 159 -10.27 15.35 -5.67
N ILE A 160 -10.99 15.52 -6.78
CA ILE A 160 -11.74 14.45 -7.43
C ILE A 160 -10.78 13.33 -7.86
N GLN A 161 -9.66 13.66 -8.52
CA GLN A 161 -8.69 12.66 -8.96
C GLN A 161 -8.04 11.94 -7.77
N ASN A 162 -7.68 12.68 -6.71
CA ASN A 162 -7.15 12.08 -5.48
C ASN A 162 -8.16 11.11 -4.86
N ARG A 163 -9.44 11.50 -4.80
CA ARG A 163 -10.49 10.66 -4.24
C ARG A 163 -10.75 9.42 -5.08
N LEU A 164 -10.73 9.52 -6.41
CA LEU A 164 -10.84 8.36 -7.31
C LEU A 164 -9.72 7.35 -7.06
N ASN A 165 -8.48 7.82 -6.90
CA ASN A 165 -7.35 6.96 -6.57
C ASN A 165 -7.54 6.28 -5.19
N GLU A 166 -7.94 7.01 -4.16
CA GLU A 166 -8.22 6.44 -2.84
C GLU A 166 -9.32 5.38 -2.90
N ILE A 167 -10.42 5.66 -3.61
CA ILE A 167 -11.52 4.70 -3.79
C ILE A 167 -11.03 3.45 -4.51
N ALA A 168 -10.27 3.59 -5.59
CA ALA A 168 -9.74 2.46 -6.36
C ALA A 168 -8.86 1.55 -5.49
N PHE A 169 -7.91 2.12 -4.74
CA PHE A 169 -7.04 1.33 -3.86
C PHE A 169 -7.77 0.76 -2.64
N ASN A 170 -8.73 1.48 -2.06
CA ASN A 170 -9.49 0.98 -0.92
C ASN A 170 -10.57 -0.05 -1.32
N ALA A 171 -11.04 -0.04 -2.56
CA ALA A 171 -12.04 -1.00 -3.04
C ALA A 171 -11.56 -2.45 -2.87
N THR A 172 -10.27 -2.71 -3.11
CA THR A 172 -9.68 -4.04 -2.92
C THR A 172 -9.64 -4.42 -1.44
N LEU A 173 -9.25 -3.52 -0.54
CA LEU A 173 -9.28 -3.74 0.91
C LEU A 173 -10.70 -4.04 1.41
N ILE A 174 -11.67 -3.21 1.03
CA ILE A 174 -13.07 -3.39 1.44
C ILE A 174 -13.60 -4.75 0.98
N LYS A 175 -13.29 -5.17 -0.25
CA LYS A 175 -13.66 -6.50 -0.77
C LYS A 175 -13.01 -7.64 0.00
N GLU A 176 -11.73 -7.53 0.35
CA GLU A 176 -11.02 -8.55 1.15
C GLU A 176 -11.62 -8.66 2.57
N LEU A 177 -11.90 -7.53 3.25
CA LEU A 177 -12.51 -7.52 4.57
C LEU A 177 -13.93 -8.11 4.53
N ARG A 178 -14.71 -7.74 3.51
CA ARG A 178 -16.07 -8.26 3.28
C ARG A 178 -16.05 -9.76 2.99
N ALA A 179 -15.14 -10.23 2.13
CA ALA A 179 -14.97 -11.65 1.86
C ALA A 179 -14.58 -12.42 3.13
N GLY A 180 -13.67 -11.89 3.93
CA GLY A 180 -13.27 -12.46 5.22
C GLY A 180 -14.45 -12.55 6.20
N ALA A 181 -15.26 -11.50 6.30
CA ALA A 181 -16.47 -11.49 7.14
C ALA A 181 -17.50 -12.55 6.71
N LEU A 182 -17.78 -12.65 5.40
CA LEU A 182 -18.68 -13.66 4.83
C LEU A 182 -18.17 -15.08 5.07
N LEU A 183 -16.89 -15.34 4.80
CA LEU A 183 -16.28 -16.64 5.01
C LEU A 183 -16.35 -17.07 6.48
N ARG A 184 -16.09 -16.15 7.41
CA ARG A 184 -16.19 -16.42 8.85
C ARG A 184 -17.60 -16.87 9.26
N LYS A 185 -18.65 -16.33 8.61
CA LYS A 185 -20.05 -16.69 8.90
C LYS A 185 -20.52 -17.95 8.16
N ALA A 186 -20.05 -18.16 6.95
CA ALA A 186 -20.58 -19.17 6.04
C ALA A 186 -19.88 -20.53 6.12
N VAL A 187 -18.61 -20.55 6.54
CA VAL A 187 -17.81 -21.78 6.53
C VAL A 187 -18.03 -22.58 7.81
N ASP A 188 -18.19 -23.89 7.69
CA ASP A 188 -18.28 -24.81 8.84
C ASP A 188 -16.96 -24.84 9.62
N PRO A 189 -16.94 -24.40 10.89
CA PRO A 189 -15.74 -24.41 11.73
C PRO A 189 -15.15 -25.80 11.97
N GLY A 190 -15.93 -26.86 11.75
CA GLY A 190 -15.50 -28.26 11.86
C GLY A 190 -14.54 -28.69 10.72
N THR A 191 -14.54 -27.95 9.60
CA THR A 191 -13.60 -28.20 8.51
C THR A 191 -12.26 -27.51 8.76
N ARG A 192 -11.19 -28.03 8.14
CA ARG A 192 -9.85 -27.40 8.22
C ARG A 192 -9.87 -25.95 7.74
N GLU A 193 -10.52 -25.69 6.62
CA GLU A 193 -10.66 -24.34 6.04
C GLU A 193 -11.50 -23.43 6.94
N GLY A 194 -12.66 -23.95 7.40
CA GLY A 194 -13.54 -23.19 8.28
C GLY A 194 -12.89 -22.82 9.60
N ALA A 195 -12.09 -23.72 10.19
CA ALA A 195 -11.35 -23.43 11.42
C ALA A 195 -10.34 -22.29 11.26
N VAL A 196 -9.74 -22.14 10.08
CA VAL A 196 -8.80 -21.04 9.78
C VAL A 196 -9.54 -19.70 9.77
N TRP A 197 -10.65 -19.61 9.06
CA TRP A 197 -11.45 -18.38 8.97
C TRP A 197 -12.14 -18.03 10.29
N ALA A 198 -12.64 -19.02 11.02
CA ALA A 198 -13.31 -18.82 12.31
C ALA A 198 -12.35 -18.26 13.37
N LYS A 199 -11.05 -18.63 13.32
CA LYS A 199 -10.03 -18.13 14.26
C LYS A 199 -9.43 -16.78 13.88
N MET A 200 -9.73 -16.27 12.69
CA MET A 200 -9.19 -15.01 12.20
C MET A 200 -9.58 -13.84 13.10
N ARG A 201 -8.60 -13.07 13.53
CA ARG A 201 -8.75 -11.81 14.24
C ARG A 201 -8.09 -10.70 13.47
N ILE A 202 -8.80 -9.61 13.27
CA ILE A 202 -8.30 -8.46 12.51
C ILE A 202 -8.25 -7.23 13.40
N HIS A 203 -7.16 -6.51 13.26
CA HIS A 203 -6.85 -5.27 13.95
C HIS A 203 -6.46 -4.23 12.92
N ARG A 204 -6.67 -2.94 13.24
CA ARG A 204 -6.29 -1.84 12.35
C ARG A 204 -5.51 -0.79 13.12
N ILE A 205 -4.37 -0.38 12.55
CA ILE A 205 -3.62 0.80 12.96
C ILE A 205 -3.76 1.82 11.83
N ALA A 206 -4.26 3.01 12.16
CA ALA A 206 -4.42 4.13 11.24
C ALA A 206 -4.08 5.44 11.98
N SER A 207 -3.80 6.52 11.23
CA SER A 207 -3.57 7.85 11.78
C SER A 207 -4.38 8.87 11.02
N ASP A 208 -4.99 9.83 11.75
CA ASP A 208 -5.81 10.88 11.19
C ASP A 208 -5.00 11.89 10.35
N ILE A 209 -3.69 11.97 10.55
CA ILE A 209 -2.80 12.79 9.70
C ILE A 209 -2.94 12.42 8.22
N MET A 210 -3.28 11.16 7.93
CA MET A 210 -3.48 10.69 6.55
C MET A 210 -4.68 11.36 5.87
N LEU A 211 -5.61 11.93 6.62
CA LEU A 211 -6.72 12.73 6.09
C LEU A 211 -6.26 14.08 5.55
N GLU A 212 -5.16 14.61 6.07
CA GLU A 212 -4.57 15.89 5.65
C GLU A 212 -3.63 15.74 4.46
N LEU A 213 -3.16 14.51 4.19
CA LEU A 213 -2.20 14.22 3.12
C LEU A 213 -2.92 13.83 1.83
N GLY A 214 -2.60 14.56 0.75
CA GLY A 214 -3.07 14.25 -0.60
C GLY A 214 -2.17 13.22 -1.31
N ALA A 215 -2.58 12.79 -2.51
CA ALA A 215 -1.82 11.80 -3.29
C ALA A 215 -0.39 12.28 -3.63
N SER A 216 -0.20 13.59 -3.89
CA SER A 216 1.11 14.16 -4.22
C SER A 216 2.11 14.08 -3.07
N SER A 217 1.64 13.99 -1.81
CA SER A 217 2.52 13.83 -0.66
C SER A 217 3.33 12.53 -0.71
N LYS A 218 2.81 11.48 -1.36
CA LYS A 218 3.48 10.18 -1.53
C LYS A 218 4.77 10.27 -2.35
N LEU A 219 4.95 11.36 -3.10
CA LEU A 219 6.15 11.61 -3.91
C LEU A 219 7.18 12.51 -3.20
N ILE A 220 6.90 12.96 -1.96
CA ILE A 220 7.81 13.79 -1.18
C ILE A 220 8.87 12.91 -0.52
N ALA A 221 10.12 13.05 -0.97
CA ALA A 221 11.29 12.34 -0.42
C ALA A 221 12.09 13.18 0.59
N GLU A 222 11.52 14.27 1.12
CA GLU A 222 12.17 15.12 2.12
C GLU A 222 12.35 14.38 3.45
N TRP A 223 13.56 14.37 3.98
CA TRP A 223 13.88 13.65 5.23
C TRP A 223 13.01 14.08 6.41
N LYS A 224 12.73 15.39 6.51
CA LYS A 224 11.86 15.94 7.57
C LYS A 224 10.45 15.35 7.48
N PHE A 225 9.92 15.17 6.27
CA PHE A 225 8.62 14.53 6.05
C PHE A 225 8.63 13.05 6.44
N LEU A 226 9.67 12.33 6.03
CA LEU A 226 9.83 10.92 6.39
C LEU A 226 9.97 10.72 7.90
N CYS A 227 10.69 11.63 8.60
CA CYS A 227 10.76 11.62 10.05
C CYS A 227 9.39 11.89 10.70
N MET A 228 8.64 12.85 10.19
CA MET A 228 7.28 13.13 10.67
C MET A 228 6.38 11.90 10.51
N LEU A 229 6.36 11.26 9.35
CA LEU A 229 5.58 10.04 9.12
C LEU A 229 6.01 8.88 10.04
N ARG A 230 7.31 8.73 10.27
CA ARG A 230 7.84 7.75 11.23
C ARG A 230 7.29 7.98 12.64
N ASP A 231 7.31 9.22 13.09
CA ASP A 231 6.93 9.57 14.45
C ASP A 231 5.40 9.45 14.63
N GLU A 232 4.61 9.83 13.62
CA GLU A 232 3.18 9.57 13.56
C GLU A 232 2.85 8.08 13.57
N GLY A 233 3.57 7.27 12.79
CA GLY A 233 3.40 5.82 12.80
C GLY A 233 3.70 5.20 14.17
N ARG A 234 4.74 5.68 14.86
CA ARG A 234 5.06 5.26 16.24
C ARG A 234 3.98 5.65 17.23
N LEU A 235 3.47 6.87 17.11
CA LEU A 235 2.38 7.36 17.96
C LEU A 235 1.13 6.50 17.77
N ALA A 236 0.69 6.28 16.55
CA ALA A 236 -0.47 5.46 16.22
C ALA A 236 -0.33 4.01 16.73
N ALA A 237 0.86 3.41 16.55
CA ALA A 237 1.13 2.06 17.04
C ALA A 237 1.16 2.00 18.59
N THR A 238 1.73 2.99 19.26
CA THR A 238 1.76 3.06 20.72
C THR A 238 0.35 3.20 21.27
N GLU A 239 -0.47 4.06 20.68
CA GLU A 239 -1.86 4.25 21.11
C GLU A 239 -2.70 2.99 20.87
N PHE A 240 -2.51 2.32 19.71
CA PHE A 240 -3.15 1.03 19.44
C PHE A 240 -2.77 -0.01 20.50
N LEU A 241 -1.50 -0.15 20.84
CA LEU A 241 -1.04 -1.12 21.84
C LEU A 241 -1.58 -0.79 23.24
N ARG A 242 -1.63 0.49 23.61
CA ARG A 242 -2.18 0.96 24.88
C ARG A 242 -3.67 0.62 25.02
N THR A 243 -4.44 0.82 23.95
CA THR A 243 -5.91 0.69 23.95
C THR A 243 -6.35 -0.74 23.65
N HIS A 244 -5.65 -1.40 22.73
CA HIS A 244 -6.07 -2.67 22.15
C HIS A 244 -5.09 -3.83 22.37
N GLY A 245 -3.90 -3.59 22.93
CA GLY A 245 -2.89 -4.62 23.12
C GLY A 245 -3.39 -5.85 23.89
N ALA A 246 -4.26 -5.66 24.88
CA ALA A 246 -4.86 -6.76 25.64
C ALA A 246 -5.85 -7.63 24.82
N ALA A 247 -6.30 -7.16 23.67
CA ALA A 247 -7.18 -7.90 22.76
C ALA A 247 -6.41 -8.84 21.83
N LEU A 248 -5.12 -8.58 21.58
CA LEU A 248 -4.28 -9.43 20.75
C LEU A 248 -4.27 -10.87 21.27
N GLY A 249 -4.40 -11.83 20.40
CA GLY A 249 -4.54 -13.25 20.74
C GLY A 249 -5.92 -13.68 21.24
N LYS A 250 -6.84 -12.74 21.51
CA LYS A 250 -8.13 -13.03 22.15
C LYS A 250 -9.33 -12.70 21.25
N ARG A 251 -9.41 -11.49 20.70
CA ARG A 251 -10.54 -11.02 19.90
C ARG A 251 -10.10 -9.96 18.88
N SER A 252 -10.86 -9.81 17.80
CA SER A 252 -10.70 -8.70 16.84
C SER A 252 -10.94 -7.35 17.52
N THR A 253 -10.26 -6.31 17.03
CA THR A 253 -10.54 -4.92 17.38
C THR A 253 -11.13 -4.14 16.22
N LEU A 254 -11.13 -4.72 15.01
CA LEU A 254 -11.89 -4.25 13.87
C LEU A 254 -13.19 -5.06 13.79
N ASP A 255 -14.32 -4.37 13.76
CA ASP A 255 -15.61 -5.02 13.50
C ASP A 255 -15.73 -5.31 12.00
N LEU A 256 -15.74 -6.59 11.67
CA LEU A 256 -15.89 -7.03 10.28
C LEU A 256 -17.34 -7.00 9.82
N ASP A 257 -18.30 -7.01 10.73
CA ASP A 257 -19.71 -7.04 10.38
C ASP A 257 -20.17 -5.70 9.80
N GLU A 258 -19.53 -4.59 10.17
CA GLU A 258 -19.73 -3.28 9.53
C GLU A 258 -19.50 -3.31 8.00
N TYR A 259 -18.61 -4.19 7.53
CA TYR A 259 -18.35 -4.34 6.10
C TYR A 259 -19.38 -5.17 5.34
N LEU A 260 -20.30 -5.81 6.06
CA LEU A 260 -21.45 -6.54 5.47
C LEU A 260 -22.68 -5.65 5.31
N GLU A 261 -22.74 -4.51 5.98
CA GLU A 261 -23.84 -3.58 5.85
C GLU A 261 -23.89 -2.98 4.44
N GLY A 262 -25.09 -2.87 3.89
CA GLY A 262 -25.31 -2.31 2.55
C GLY A 262 -25.14 -3.30 1.38
N ILE A 263 -25.23 -4.62 1.65
CA ILE A 263 -25.37 -5.65 0.60
C ILE A 263 -26.86 -5.99 0.41
#